data_ba2939bcb920bd4063921817eff9dc61
#
_entry.id   ba2939bcb920bd4063921817eff9dc61
#
_cell.length_a   1.000
_cell.length_b   1.000
_cell.length_c   1.000
_cell.angle_alpha   90.00
_cell.angle_beta   90.00
_cell.angle_gamma   90.00
#
_symmetry.space_group_name_H-M   'P 1'
#
loop_
_entity.id
_entity.type
_entity.pdbx_description
1 polymer ?
#
loop_
_entity_poly.entity_id
_entity_poly.type
_entity_poly.pdbx_seq_one_letter_code
_entity_poly.pdbx_strand_id
1 'polypeptide(L)'
;MHRVVFNQKGGVGKTSITCNLAAIGASQGLRTLVIDLDVQGNSTHYLVGEIDAEQFPAEAQGVAGLFKQTVGPRKMNKNPESFVWETPFDNLYLMPSSPTLGQIEKELEARYKIYKLRDAIAKLDGEYDRIYIDTPPNFNFYSKSALIAADSVLVPFDCDSFARNSLYDL
;
A
#
# COMPACT_ATOMS: atom_id res chain seq x y z
N MET A 1 11.52 -4.16 -8.21
CA MET A 1 10.34 -3.88 -9.07
C MET A 1 9.18 -3.44 -8.20
N HIS A 2 8.64 -2.25 -8.47
CA HIS A 2 7.52 -1.67 -7.71
C HIS A 2 6.30 -1.55 -8.62
N ARG A 3 5.18 -2.19 -8.26
CA ARG A 3 3.95 -2.21 -9.06
C ARG A 3 2.75 -1.79 -8.25
N VAL A 4 2.02 -0.79 -8.75
CA VAL A 4 0.73 -0.41 -8.20
C VAL A 4 -0.40 -1.11 -8.94
N VAL A 5 -1.40 -1.60 -8.21
CA VAL A 5 -2.66 -2.09 -8.77
C VAL A 5 -3.71 -1.02 -8.56
N PHE A 6 -4.13 -0.38 -9.65
CA PHE A 6 -4.99 0.80 -9.61
C PHE A 6 -6.17 0.71 -10.58
N ASN A 7 -7.34 1.07 -10.11
CA ASN A 7 -8.52 1.43 -10.89
C ASN A 7 -9.47 2.21 -9.97
N GLN A 8 -10.09 3.26 -10.49
CA GLN A 8 -11.07 4.07 -9.75
C GLN A 8 -12.36 3.30 -9.46
N LYS A 9 -12.68 2.27 -10.25
CA LYS A 9 -13.87 1.43 -10.04
C LYS A 9 -13.65 0.50 -8.84
N GLY A 10 -14.63 0.43 -7.95
CA GLY A 10 -14.70 -0.56 -6.89
C GLY A 10 -15.03 -1.96 -7.44
N GLY A 11 -14.62 -3.01 -6.73
CA GLY A 11 -15.01 -4.39 -7.05
C GLY A 11 -14.32 -5.04 -8.25
N VAL A 12 -13.35 -4.39 -8.91
CA VAL A 12 -12.62 -4.94 -10.07
C VAL A 12 -11.48 -5.90 -9.69
N GLY A 13 -11.36 -6.27 -8.42
CA GLY A 13 -10.38 -7.25 -7.96
C GLY A 13 -8.98 -6.70 -7.66
N LYS A 14 -8.80 -5.40 -7.46
CA LYS A 14 -7.48 -4.81 -7.13
C LYS A 14 -6.77 -5.57 -6.02
N THR A 15 -7.38 -5.65 -4.86
CA THR A 15 -6.87 -6.34 -3.67
C THR A 15 -6.59 -7.81 -3.94
N SER A 16 -7.53 -8.53 -4.55
CA SER A 16 -7.35 -9.95 -4.89
C SER A 16 -6.17 -10.17 -5.82
N ILE A 17 -6.02 -9.34 -6.85
CA ILE A 17 -4.88 -9.40 -7.78
C ILE A 17 -3.57 -9.08 -7.06
N THR A 18 -3.54 -8.04 -6.22
CA THR A 18 -2.37 -7.65 -5.43
C THR A 18 -1.90 -8.81 -4.56
N CYS A 19 -2.79 -9.37 -3.74
CA CYS A 19 -2.45 -10.47 -2.83
C CYS A 19 -2.01 -11.74 -3.58
N ASN A 20 -2.69 -12.11 -4.67
CA ASN A 20 -2.31 -13.29 -5.46
C ASN A 20 -0.95 -13.12 -6.14
N LEU A 21 -0.67 -11.97 -6.75
CA LEU A 21 0.64 -11.70 -7.36
C LEU A 21 1.76 -11.71 -6.31
N ALA A 22 1.49 -11.17 -5.12
CA ALA A 22 2.45 -11.18 -4.03
C ALA A 22 2.70 -12.61 -3.51
N ALA A 23 1.65 -13.40 -3.32
CA ALA A 23 1.77 -14.80 -2.90
C ALA A 23 2.54 -15.65 -3.93
N ILE A 24 2.28 -15.45 -5.24
CA ILE A 24 3.03 -16.13 -6.30
C ILE A 24 4.52 -15.72 -6.26
N GLY A 25 4.83 -14.44 -6.09
CA GLY A 25 6.21 -13.98 -5.95
C GLY A 25 6.91 -14.64 -4.76
N ALA A 26 6.28 -14.63 -3.61
CA ALA A 26 6.80 -15.24 -2.39
C ALA A 26 7.00 -16.76 -2.52
N SER A 27 6.06 -17.47 -3.15
CA SER A 27 6.17 -18.92 -3.42
C SER A 27 7.34 -19.28 -4.35
N GLN A 28 7.81 -18.32 -5.15
CA GLN A 28 8.99 -18.46 -6.00
C GLN A 28 10.31 -18.13 -5.26
N GLY A 29 10.25 -17.89 -3.96
CA GLY A 29 11.41 -17.52 -3.13
C GLY A 29 11.80 -16.05 -3.21
N LEU A 30 10.98 -15.19 -3.84
CA LEU A 30 11.24 -13.76 -3.93
C LEU A 30 10.75 -13.05 -2.66
N ARG A 31 11.60 -12.23 -2.04
CA ARG A 31 11.19 -11.37 -0.93
C ARG A 31 10.17 -10.34 -1.45
N THR A 32 8.93 -10.49 -1.06
CA THR A 32 7.80 -9.73 -1.63
C THR A 32 7.10 -8.94 -0.54
N LEU A 33 6.98 -7.62 -0.74
CA LEU A 33 6.27 -6.71 0.15
C LEU A 33 4.94 -6.28 -0.47
N VAL A 34 3.87 -6.33 0.31
CA VAL A 34 2.59 -5.66 0.00
C VAL A 34 2.47 -4.39 0.83
N ILE A 35 2.11 -3.27 0.20
CA ILE A 35 1.79 -2.01 0.87
C ILE A 35 0.29 -1.75 0.67
N ASP A 36 -0.49 -1.76 1.75
CA ASP A 36 -1.94 -1.58 1.72
C ASP A 36 -2.29 -0.11 2.01
N LEU A 37 -2.71 0.61 0.97
CA LEU A 37 -3.10 2.03 1.05
C LEU A 37 -4.61 2.24 1.17
N ASP A 38 -5.41 1.17 1.12
CA ASP A 38 -6.85 1.28 1.29
C ASP A 38 -7.19 1.35 2.78
N VAL A 39 -7.93 2.38 3.19
CA VAL A 39 -8.44 2.54 4.56
C VAL A 39 -9.26 1.32 5.02
N GLN A 40 -9.87 0.60 4.08
CA GLN A 40 -10.62 -0.63 4.37
C GLN A 40 -9.72 -1.79 4.81
N GLY A 41 -8.43 -1.78 4.47
CA GLY A 41 -7.47 -2.77 4.93
C GLY A 41 -7.72 -4.19 4.41
N ASN A 42 -8.31 -4.35 3.22
CA ASN A 42 -8.64 -5.68 2.70
C ASN A 42 -7.41 -6.55 2.42
N SER A 43 -6.34 -5.98 1.85
CA SER A 43 -5.07 -6.71 1.67
C SER A 43 -4.47 -7.10 3.02
N THR A 44 -4.55 -6.22 4.00
CA THR A 44 -4.11 -6.45 5.37
C THR A 44 -4.86 -7.65 5.96
N HIS A 45 -6.19 -7.64 5.89
CA HIS A 45 -7.02 -8.73 6.40
C HIS A 45 -6.73 -10.07 5.70
N TYR A 46 -6.55 -10.08 4.38
CA TYR A 46 -6.27 -11.32 3.64
C TYR A 46 -4.91 -11.93 3.97
N LEU A 47 -3.91 -11.11 4.28
CA LEU A 47 -2.54 -11.60 4.49
C LEU A 47 -2.21 -11.94 5.94
N VAL A 48 -2.85 -11.30 6.92
CA VAL A 48 -2.57 -11.52 8.35
C VAL A 48 -3.81 -11.81 9.19
N GLY A 49 -5.00 -11.83 8.60
CA GLY A 49 -6.27 -12.08 9.31
C GLY A 49 -6.75 -10.87 10.10
N GLU A 50 -7.59 -11.11 11.10
CA GLU A 50 -8.03 -10.07 12.03
C GLU A 50 -6.84 -9.63 12.89
N ILE A 51 -6.55 -8.34 12.84
CA ILE A 51 -5.48 -7.75 13.64
C ILE A 51 -6.05 -7.47 15.04
N ASP A 52 -5.58 -8.22 16.00
CA ASP A 52 -5.79 -7.86 17.39
C ASP A 52 -4.92 -6.65 17.73
N ALA A 53 -5.56 -5.52 18.05
CA ALA A 53 -4.86 -4.27 18.37
C ALA A 53 -3.89 -4.40 19.58
N GLU A 54 -4.07 -5.43 20.41
CA GLU A 54 -3.17 -5.72 21.54
C GLU A 54 -1.87 -6.42 21.09
N GLN A 55 -1.88 -7.10 19.95
CA GLN A 55 -0.70 -7.83 19.44
C GLN A 55 0.30 -6.93 18.70
N PHE A 56 -0.14 -5.74 18.27
CA PHE A 56 0.69 -4.83 17.49
C PHE A 56 0.93 -3.53 18.26
N PRO A 57 2.16 -3.25 18.65
CA PRO A 57 2.49 -2.01 19.36
C PRO A 57 2.08 -0.81 18.49
N ALA A 58 1.50 0.20 19.14
CA ALA A 58 1.08 1.45 18.49
C ALA A 58 2.21 2.13 17.67
N GLU A 59 3.45 1.74 17.93
CA GLU A 59 4.64 2.21 17.23
C GLU A 59 4.86 1.53 15.86
N ALA A 60 4.26 0.35 15.61
CA ALA A 60 4.35 -0.42 14.36
C ALA A 60 3.11 -0.18 13.48
N GLN A 61 2.67 1.05 13.34
CA GLN A 61 1.39 1.41 12.69
C GLN A 61 1.40 1.30 11.16
N GLY A 62 2.22 0.44 10.55
CA GLY A 62 2.20 0.22 9.11
C GLY A 62 2.31 1.51 8.30
N VAL A 63 1.50 1.61 7.23
CA VAL A 63 1.48 2.78 6.35
C VAL A 63 1.13 4.08 7.10
N ALA A 64 0.19 4.03 8.04
CA ALA A 64 -0.16 5.22 8.82
C ALA A 64 1.01 5.73 9.67
N GLY A 65 1.80 4.84 10.26
CA GLY A 65 3.02 5.17 10.99
C GLY A 65 4.07 5.82 10.08
N LEU A 66 4.27 5.28 8.89
CA LEU A 66 5.16 5.85 7.88
C LEU A 66 4.77 7.30 7.54
N PHE A 67 3.52 7.57 7.28
CA PHE A 67 3.04 8.93 6.93
C PHE A 67 3.04 9.87 8.13
N LYS A 68 2.66 9.42 9.32
CA LYS A 68 2.65 10.22 10.55
C LYS A 68 4.01 10.81 10.92
N GLN A 69 5.10 10.18 10.54
CA GLN A 69 6.45 10.73 10.76
C GLN A 69 6.63 12.14 10.20
N THR A 70 5.82 12.54 9.23
CA THR A 70 5.94 13.81 8.52
C THR A 70 4.94 14.87 8.95
N VAL A 71 3.89 14.48 9.69
CA VAL A 71 2.79 15.36 10.09
C VAL A 71 2.69 15.55 11.62
N GLY A 72 3.28 14.67 12.40
CA GLY A 72 3.27 14.76 13.86
C GLY A 72 4.12 15.91 14.43
N PRO A 73 3.91 16.28 15.71
CA PRO A 73 4.64 17.35 16.38
C PRO A 73 6.14 17.06 16.55
N ARG A 74 6.54 15.80 16.51
CA ARG A 74 7.95 15.37 16.51
C ARG A 74 8.24 14.72 15.16
N LYS A 75 9.16 15.31 14.39
CA LYS A 75 9.69 14.66 13.19
C LYS A 75 10.46 13.41 13.63
N MET A 76 9.87 12.26 13.41
CA MET A 76 10.55 10.98 13.56
C MET A 76 11.11 10.59 12.18
N ASN A 77 12.33 10.06 12.15
CA ASN A 77 12.95 9.58 10.92
C ASN A 77 13.31 8.10 11.08
N LYS A 78 12.28 7.30 11.39
CA LYS A 78 12.43 5.84 11.46
C LYS A 78 12.65 5.29 10.04
N ASN A 79 13.42 4.21 9.94
CA ASN A 79 13.56 3.46 8.69
C ASN A 79 12.17 2.94 8.28
N PRO A 80 11.77 3.03 6.99
CA PRO A 80 10.54 2.43 6.49
C PRO A 80 10.34 0.95 6.84
N GLU A 81 11.44 0.19 6.93
CA GLU A 81 11.46 -1.21 7.37
C GLU A 81 10.78 -1.43 8.73
N SER A 82 10.88 -0.46 9.65
CA SER A 82 10.24 -0.55 10.97
C SER A 82 8.70 -0.52 10.94
N PHE A 83 8.09 -0.29 9.79
CA PHE A 83 6.64 -0.32 9.57
C PHE A 83 6.19 -1.55 8.78
N VAL A 84 7.11 -2.42 8.43
CA VAL A 84 6.83 -3.68 7.72
C VAL A 84 6.63 -4.79 8.75
N TRP A 85 5.65 -5.65 8.48
CA TRP A 85 5.33 -6.81 9.28
C TRP A 85 5.65 -8.09 8.52
N GLU A 86 6.09 -9.11 9.23
CA GLU A 86 6.11 -10.46 8.73
C GLU A 86 4.68 -11.00 8.64
N THR A 87 4.40 -11.77 7.61
CA THR A 87 3.14 -12.51 7.49
C THR A 87 3.37 -13.98 7.86
N PRO A 88 2.29 -14.78 8.07
CA PRO A 88 2.44 -16.23 8.28
C PRO A 88 3.01 -17.01 7.08
N PHE A 89 3.28 -16.34 5.97
CA PHE A 89 3.76 -16.95 4.73
C PHE A 89 5.23 -16.58 4.48
N ASP A 90 6.04 -17.58 4.14
CA ASP A 90 7.46 -17.38 3.84
C ASP A 90 7.67 -16.39 2.70
N ASN A 91 8.65 -15.50 2.85
CA ASN A 91 9.04 -14.46 1.88
C ASN A 91 7.95 -13.42 1.57
N LEU A 92 6.83 -13.40 2.30
CA LEU A 92 5.75 -12.45 2.13
C LEU A 92 5.69 -11.50 3.32
N TYR A 93 5.79 -10.22 3.03
CA TYR A 93 5.81 -9.13 4.01
C TYR A 93 4.68 -8.15 3.73
N LEU A 94 4.25 -7.42 4.76
CA LEU A 94 3.14 -6.48 4.67
C LEU A 94 3.48 -5.17 5.37
N MET A 95 3.20 -4.05 4.72
CA MET A 95 3.04 -2.76 5.39
C MET A 95 1.53 -2.50 5.50
N PRO A 96 0.92 -2.79 6.66
CA PRO A 96 -0.54 -2.85 6.79
C PRO A 96 -1.19 -1.48 6.76
N SER A 97 -2.44 -1.47 6.34
CA SER A 97 -3.34 -0.32 6.44
C SER A 97 -3.89 -0.15 7.85
N SER A 98 -4.50 1.00 8.09
CA SER A 98 -5.32 1.25 9.28
C SER A 98 -6.33 2.37 9.05
N PRO A 99 -7.43 2.43 9.83
CA PRO A 99 -8.42 3.52 9.75
C PRO A 99 -7.81 4.93 9.96
N THR A 100 -6.66 5.01 10.59
CA THR A 100 -5.91 6.27 10.78
C THR A 100 -5.56 6.98 9.47
N LEU A 101 -5.39 6.23 8.36
CA LEU A 101 -5.12 6.81 7.03
C LEU A 101 -6.21 7.82 6.64
N GLY A 102 -7.50 7.50 6.86
CA GLY A 102 -8.59 8.44 6.57
C GLY A 102 -8.55 9.71 7.40
N GLN A 103 -7.98 9.65 8.61
CA GLN A 103 -7.89 10.80 9.51
C GLN A 103 -6.77 11.78 9.12
N ILE A 104 -5.65 11.27 8.59
CA ILE A 104 -4.46 12.07 8.29
C ILE A 104 -4.38 12.55 6.83
N GLU A 105 -5.24 12.08 5.95
CA GLU A 105 -5.19 12.36 4.50
C GLU A 105 -5.15 13.86 4.20
N LYS A 106 -6.10 14.62 4.76
CA LYS A 106 -6.18 16.08 4.56
C LYS A 106 -4.93 16.82 5.02
N GLU A 107 -4.31 16.39 6.12
CA GLU A 107 -3.09 16.99 6.62
C GLU A 107 -1.89 16.69 5.71
N LEU A 108 -1.83 15.47 5.16
CA LEU A 108 -0.80 15.07 4.21
C LEU A 108 -0.89 15.86 2.91
N GLU A 109 -2.11 16.08 2.40
CA GLU A 109 -2.36 16.93 1.22
C GLU A 109 -1.93 18.37 1.48
N ALA A 110 -2.39 18.97 2.57
CA ALA A 110 -2.05 20.35 2.94
C ALA A 110 -0.54 20.58 3.12
N ARG A 111 0.21 19.56 3.50
CA ARG A 111 1.67 19.60 3.66
C ARG A 111 2.45 19.12 2.44
N TYR A 112 1.79 18.88 1.31
CA TYR A 112 2.41 18.42 0.05
C TYR A 112 3.28 17.17 0.20
N LYS A 113 2.82 16.16 0.99
CA LYS A 113 3.59 14.94 1.29
C LYS A 113 3.45 13.82 0.26
N ILE A 114 3.04 14.15 -0.95
CA ILE A 114 2.74 13.21 -2.03
C ILE A 114 3.93 12.29 -2.40
N TYR A 115 5.15 12.75 -2.24
CA TYR A 115 6.37 11.98 -2.55
C TYR A 115 6.86 11.08 -1.41
N LYS A 116 6.22 11.13 -0.23
CA LYS A 116 6.67 10.39 0.95
C LYS A 116 6.76 8.89 0.73
N LEU A 117 5.79 8.31 0.02
CA LEU A 117 5.79 6.87 -0.28
C LEU A 117 6.95 6.51 -1.23
N ARG A 118 7.16 7.27 -2.29
CA ARG A 118 8.29 7.09 -3.21
C ARG A 118 9.63 7.10 -2.46
N ASP A 119 9.82 8.10 -1.60
CA ASP A 119 11.06 8.25 -0.85
C ASP A 119 11.25 7.12 0.19
N ALA A 120 10.16 6.54 0.68
CA ALA A 120 10.19 5.38 1.55
C ALA A 120 10.55 4.10 0.78
N ILE A 121 9.90 3.87 -0.38
CA ILE A 121 10.17 2.71 -1.25
C ILE A 121 11.62 2.74 -1.74
N ALA A 122 12.16 3.91 -2.09
CA ALA A 122 13.57 4.04 -2.47
C ALA A 122 14.56 3.63 -1.36
N LYS A 123 14.15 3.70 -0.08
CA LYS A 123 14.97 3.23 1.05
C LYS A 123 14.82 1.73 1.31
N LEU A 124 13.76 1.12 0.79
CA LEU A 124 13.52 -0.33 0.84
C LEU A 124 14.08 -1.04 -0.40
N ASP A 125 14.62 -0.26 -1.36
CA ASP A 125 15.19 -0.83 -2.58
C ASP A 125 16.41 -1.68 -2.22
N GLY A 126 16.43 -2.91 -2.77
CA GLY A 126 17.43 -3.92 -2.43
C GLY A 126 17.02 -4.85 -1.27
N GLU A 127 16.07 -4.49 -0.42
CA GLU A 127 15.55 -5.37 0.64
C GLU A 127 14.46 -6.30 0.13
N TYR A 128 13.70 -5.87 -0.89
CA TYR A 128 12.61 -6.63 -1.50
C TYR A 128 12.79 -6.75 -3.00
N ASP A 129 12.64 -7.97 -3.53
CA ASP A 129 12.67 -8.24 -4.97
C ASP A 129 11.43 -7.64 -5.66
N ARG A 130 10.29 -7.64 -4.95
CA ARG A 130 9.01 -7.14 -5.45
C ARG A 130 8.27 -6.35 -4.38
N ILE A 131 7.72 -5.21 -4.79
CA ILE A 131 6.80 -4.42 -3.98
C ILE A 131 5.50 -4.25 -4.76
N TYR A 132 4.38 -4.69 -4.18
CA TYR A 132 3.04 -4.50 -4.71
C TYR A 132 2.29 -3.49 -3.84
N ILE A 133 1.60 -2.54 -4.48
CA ILE A 133 0.86 -1.48 -3.78
C ILE A 133 -0.61 -1.64 -4.11
N ASP A 134 -1.43 -1.93 -3.10
CA ASP A 134 -2.89 -1.95 -3.19
C ASP A 134 -3.46 -0.56 -2.93
N THR A 135 -4.45 -0.15 -3.73
CA THR A 135 -4.99 1.21 -3.70
C THR A 135 -6.50 1.24 -3.46
N PRO A 136 -7.01 2.31 -2.81
CA PRO A 136 -8.45 2.51 -2.66
C PRO A 136 -9.14 2.75 -4.02
N PRO A 137 -10.49 2.57 -4.10
CA PRO A 137 -11.26 2.73 -5.33
C PRO A 137 -11.58 4.20 -5.65
N ASN A 138 -10.61 5.11 -5.49
CA ASN A 138 -10.77 6.54 -5.78
C ASN A 138 -9.42 7.17 -6.11
N PHE A 139 -9.46 8.33 -6.77
CA PHE A 139 -8.25 9.09 -7.15
C PHE A 139 -7.92 10.12 -6.06
N ASN A 140 -7.56 9.64 -4.87
CA ASN A 140 -7.24 10.43 -3.69
C ASN A 140 -5.71 10.61 -3.51
N PHE A 141 -5.32 11.18 -2.36
CA PHE A 141 -3.92 11.36 -1.98
C PHE A 141 -3.12 10.05 -2.05
N TYR A 142 -3.66 8.94 -1.54
CA TYR A 142 -2.96 7.66 -1.47
C TYR A 142 -2.77 7.03 -2.84
N SER A 143 -3.79 7.07 -3.70
CA SER A 143 -3.70 6.58 -5.08
C SER A 143 -2.67 7.38 -5.89
N LYS A 144 -2.68 8.70 -5.76
CA LYS A 144 -1.69 9.58 -6.40
C LYS A 144 -0.27 9.29 -5.91
N SER A 145 -0.11 9.12 -4.59
CA SER A 145 1.18 8.80 -3.98
C SER A 145 1.71 7.44 -4.47
N ALA A 146 0.83 6.44 -4.62
CA ALA A 146 1.16 5.12 -5.14
C ALA A 146 1.63 5.17 -6.60
N LEU A 147 0.89 5.90 -7.46
CA LEU A 147 1.24 6.07 -8.88
C LEU A 147 2.59 6.76 -9.08
N ILE A 148 2.92 7.73 -8.21
CA ILE A 148 4.22 8.42 -8.22
C ILE A 148 5.36 7.49 -7.76
N ALA A 149 5.06 6.54 -6.88
CA ALA A 149 6.06 5.68 -6.24
C ALA A 149 6.38 4.40 -7.03
N ALA A 150 5.52 4.02 -7.97
CA ALA A 150 5.62 2.75 -8.69
C ALA A 150 6.38 2.88 -10.02
N ASP A 151 7.09 1.79 -10.40
CA ASP A 151 7.73 1.66 -11.72
C ASP A 151 6.72 1.25 -12.80
N SER A 152 5.62 0.61 -12.40
CA SER A 152 4.60 0.09 -13.31
C SER A 152 3.21 0.09 -12.68
N VAL A 153 2.20 0.27 -13.52
CA VAL A 153 0.79 0.25 -13.13
C VAL A 153 0.12 -0.96 -13.74
N LEU A 154 -0.58 -1.75 -12.92
CA LEU A 154 -1.49 -2.78 -13.36
C LEU A 154 -2.92 -2.26 -13.18
N VAL A 155 -3.65 -2.16 -14.28
CA VAL A 155 -5.04 -1.71 -14.27
C VAL A 155 -5.95 -2.92 -14.50
N PRO A 156 -6.59 -3.47 -13.44
CA PRO A 156 -7.61 -4.50 -13.63
C PRO A 156 -8.74 -3.95 -14.49
N PHE A 157 -9.09 -4.68 -15.53
CA PHE A 157 -10.11 -4.25 -16.48
C PHE A 157 -11.26 -5.25 -16.50
N ASP A 158 -12.45 -4.74 -16.23
CA ASP A 158 -13.69 -5.48 -16.43
C ASP A 158 -14.25 -5.12 -17.83
N CYS A 159 -14.62 -6.11 -18.64
CA CYS A 159 -15.05 -5.89 -20.05
C CYS A 159 -16.45 -5.24 -20.15
N ASP A 160 -16.71 -4.20 -19.37
CA ASP A 160 -17.92 -3.40 -19.49
C ASP A 160 -17.62 -1.97 -20.04
N SER A 161 -18.67 -1.29 -20.51
CA SER A 161 -18.56 0.05 -21.09
C SER A 161 -18.11 1.11 -20.08
N PHE A 162 -18.40 0.94 -18.81
CA PHE A 162 -18.00 1.87 -17.74
C PHE A 162 -16.51 1.75 -17.42
N ALA A 163 -15.98 0.54 -17.40
CA ALA A 163 -14.55 0.31 -17.17
C ALA A 163 -13.70 0.89 -18.31
N ARG A 164 -14.19 0.80 -19.57
CA ARG A 164 -13.53 1.42 -20.72
C ARG A 164 -13.45 2.94 -20.57
N ASN A 165 -14.53 3.60 -20.19
CA ASN A 165 -14.56 5.06 -19.99
C ASN A 165 -13.61 5.48 -18.86
N SER A 166 -13.57 4.74 -17.74
CA SER A 166 -12.63 5.01 -16.64
C SER A 166 -11.15 4.91 -17.01
N LEU A 167 -10.83 4.21 -18.10
CA LEU A 167 -9.47 4.08 -18.63
C LEU A 167 -9.06 5.33 -19.43
N TYR A 168 -10.02 6.01 -20.05
CA TYR A 168 -9.78 7.25 -20.80
C TYR A 168 -9.70 8.47 -19.89
N ASP A 169 -10.19 8.38 -18.64
CA ASP A 169 -10.15 9.43 -17.64
C ASP A 169 -8.88 9.39 -16.75
N LEU A 170 -7.97 8.44 -17.01
CA LEU A 170 -6.65 8.29 -16.40
C LEU A 170 -5.59 9.07 -17.17
#